data_ce3fad1ad072aafff3b77fbb598e0731
#
_entry.id   ce3fad1ad072aafff3b77fbb598e0731
#
_cell.length_a   1.000
_cell.length_b   1.000
_cell.length_c   1.000
_cell.angle_alpha   90.00
_cell.angle_beta   90.00
_cell.angle_gamma   90.00
#
_symmetry.space_group_name_H-M   'P 1'
#
loop_
_entity.id
_entity.type
_entity.pdbx_description
1 polymer ?
#
loop_
_entity_poly.entity_id
_entity_poly.type
_entity_poly.pdbx_seq_one_letter_code
_entity_poly.pdbx_strand_id
1 'polypeptide(L)'
;MTQCDKLPASAIFHCPFVNKGEAFTKEERAKYGLSGLLPTAVSTVDQQVERMREMLNRFEKPIDKALLLDSIRNTNEDLFFQLLTRYTAEYMPVVYTPTVGEYCQRFSHIFRYPRGLFVSLEHLGHVREVIERAPNKEVDVIVVTDGERILGLGDQGLNGMGIPCGKLALYTACAGIAPEKTLPVVLDVGTNREEYLNDPLYLGLRQKRCRGPEYRQLVDEFIAEARRRWPNVLIQFEDFGNANAFKLLSDYQEKILCFNDDIQGTASVVVSGMYSAVRVKGEKMADQKFLFFGAGEAACGIANLLADALIDDGLSREDALAHCYLFDSKGLVTKARTDLAAHKQPFAVDAPDTASFLEAVKTLKPTAIIGVAGQPQTFTKEVLEEMAKLNERPIIFALSNPTSKAECTAEQAYTATKGKALFASGSPFDPVEYKGKTFVPRQGNNSYVFPALGLGAVFSRSKWMPDGMFLVAAKVLATLVSDADLAQGSLYPALSDIRPVSVKIGAAVAAYAYEHGLAQNERPADLEKAVDEFMYRP
;
A
#
# COMPACT_ATOMS: atom_id res chain seq x y z
N MET A 1 -34.55 -10.86 -3.71
CA MET A 1 -34.46 -11.57 -2.41
C MET A 1 -33.03 -11.46 -1.94
N THR A 2 -32.83 -10.74 -0.84
CA THR A 2 -31.52 -10.60 -0.23
C THR A 2 -31.08 -11.95 0.39
N GLN A 3 -29.80 -12.14 0.59
CA GLN A 3 -29.25 -13.36 1.20
C GLN A 3 -29.86 -13.62 2.59
N CYS A 4 -30.30 -12.57 3.28
CA CYS A 4 -31.03 -12.63 4.56
C CYS A 4 -32.37 -13.37 4.50
N ASP A 5 -33.11 -13.25 3.39
CA ASP A 5 -34.47 -13.83 3.29
C ASP A 5 -34.47 -15.38 3.36
N LYS A 6 -33.30 -16.01 3.32
CA LYS A 6 -33.12 -17.47 3.33
C LYS A 6 -32.49 -18.01 4.61
N LEU A 7 -32.03 -17.13 5.53
CA LEU A 7 -31.34 -17.54 6.75
C LEU A 7 -32.32 -17.68 7.93
N PRO A 8 -32.21 -18.73 8.78
CA PRO A 8 -32.93 -18.75 10.04
C PRO A 8 -32.46 -17.60 10.94
N ALA A 9 -33.35 -17.11 11.83
CA ALA A 9 -33.10 -15.96 12.71
C ALA A 9 -31.74 -16.02 13.44
N SER A 10 -31.37 -17.18 13.98
CA SER A 10 -30.10 -17.39 14.68
C SER A 10 -28.88 -17.25 13.76
N ALA A 11 -28.99 -17.61 12.48
CA ALA A 11 -27.88 -17.55 11.53
C ALA A 11 -27.60 -16.12 11.04
N ILE A 12 -28.58 -15.20 11.13
CA ILE A 12 -28.41 -13.79 10.75
C ILE A 12 -27.30 -13.12 11.59
N PHE A 13 -27.24 -13.41 12.90
CA PHE A 13 -26.22 -12.86 13.80
C PHE A 13 -24.80 -13.39 13.52
N HIS A 14 -24.69 -14.51 12.80
CA HIS A 14 -23.41 -15.12 12.42
C HIS A 14 -22.98 -14.77 10.99
N CYS A 15 -23.78 -13.99 10.25
CA CYS A 15 -23.47 -13.55 8.91
C CYS A 15 -23.05 -12.05 8.92
N PRO A 16 -21.75 -11.73 8.88
CA PRO A 16 -21.26 -10.35 9.05
C PRO A 16 -21.77 -9.37 7.99
N PHE A 17 -22.16 -9.86 6.82
CA PHE A 17 -22.65 -9.04 5.70
C PHE A 17 -24.13 -8.60 5.83
N VAL A 18 -24.87 -9.19 6.77
CA VAL A 18 -26.29 -8.94 6.95
C VAL A 18 -26.66 -8.55 8.39
N ASN A 19 -25.75 -8.83 9.32
CA ASN A 19 -25.95 -8.54 10.73
C ASN A 19 -25.85 -7.03 10.99
N LYS A 20 -26.95 -6.44 11.42
CA LYS A 20 -27.03 -5.02 11.84
C LYS A 20 -27.00 -4.86 13.36
N GLY A 21 -26.87 -5.97 14.11
CA GLY A 21 -26.95 -5.93 15.57
C GLY A 21 -28.24 -5.27 16.06
N GLU A 22 -28.14 -4.38 17.03
CA GLU A 22 -29.26 -3.65 17.60
C GLU A 22 -29.85 -2.57 16.66
N ALA A 23 -29.24 -2.32 15.50
CA ALA A 23 -29.78 -1.39 14.50
C ALA A 23 -30.85 -2.02 13.58
N PHE A 24 -31.13 -3.32 13.67
CA PHE A 24 -32.32 -3.88 13.02
C PHE A 24 -33.56 -3.12 13.46
N THR A 25 -34.35 -2.58 12.50
CA THR A 25 -35.59 -1.87 12.77
C THR A 25 -36.63 -2.81 13.35
N LYS A 26 -37.71 -2.26 13.93
CA LYS A 26 -38.81 -3.09 14.47
C LYS A 26 -39.44 -3.97 13.39
N GLU A 27 -39.60 -3.42 12.19
CA GLU A 27 -40.15 -4.10 11.02
C GLU A 27 -39.20 -5.24 10.56
N GLU A 28 -37.91 -4.99 10.51
CA GLU A 28 -36.93 -6.03 10.19
C GLU A 28 -36.89 -7.13 11.26
N ARG A 29 -36.95 -6.75 12.55
CA ARG A 29 -37.02 -7.72 13.66
C ARG A 29 -38.25 -8.60 13.57
N ALA A 30 -39.39 -8.04 13.21
CA ALA A 30 -40.60 -8.82 12.99
C ALA A 30 -40.49 -9.72 11.76
N LYS A 31 -39.99 -9.18 10.64
CA LYS A 31 -39.79 -9.92 9.36
C LYS A 31 -38.86 -11.12 9.51
N TYR A 32 -37.75 -10.94 10.22
CA TYR A 32 -36.70 -11.97 10.33
C TYR A 32 -36.81 -12.82 11.62
N GLY A 33 -37.83 -12.62 12.43
CA GLY A 33 -38.03 -13.38 13.68
C GLY A 33 -37.03 -13.04 14.78
N LEU A 34 -36.50 -11.81 14.80
CA LEU A 34 -35.48 -11.36 15.75
C LEU A 34 -36.04 -10.73 17.02
N SER A 35 -37.40 -10.58 17.11
CA SER A 35 -38.07 -10.03 18.29
C SER A 35 -37.79 -10.89 19.51
N GLY A 36 -37.30 -10.27 20.59
CA GLY A 36 -36.87 -10.97 21.82
C GLY A 36 -35.46 -11.54 21.80
N LEU A 37 -34.80 -11.58 20.63
CA LEU A 37 -33.37 -11.97 20.52
C LEU A 37 -32.43 -10.76 20.61
N LEU A 38 -32.97 -9.54 20.45
CA LEU A 38 -32.25 -8.28 20.57
C LEU A 38 -32.84 -7.43 21.73
N PRO A 39 -32.05 -6.57 22.36
CA PRO A 39 -32.52 -5.56 23.30
C PRO A 39 -33.67 -4.72 22.70
N THR A 40 -34.58 -4.25 23.51
CA THR A 40 -35.83 -3.59 23.06
C THR A 40 -35.56 -2.32 22.24
N ALA A 41 -34.54 -1.55 22.61
CA ALA A 41 -34.19 -0.32 21.89
C ALA A 41 -33.62 -0.64 20.51
N VAL A 42 -33.98 0.19 19.53
CA VAL A 42 -33.35 0.18 18.20
C VAL A 42 -32.29 1.28 18.20
N SER A 43 -31.04 0.90 18.00
CA SER A 43 -29.93 1.86 17.87
C SER A 43 -29.84 2.43 16.45
N THR A 44 -29.40 3.66 16.34
CA THR A 44 -28.92 4.19 15.06
C THR A 44 -27.50 3.70 14.79
N VAL A 45 -27.06 3.79 13.53
CA VAL A 45 -25.66 3.50 13.17
C VAL A 45 -24.69 4.39 13.96
N ASP A 46 -25.03 5.68 14.15
CA ASP A 46 -24.19 6.62 14.92
C ASP A 46 -24.05 6.18 16.38
N GLN A 47 -25.11 5.67 17.00
CA GLN A 47 -25.04 5.13 18.35
C GLN A 47 -24.21 3.85 18.44
N GLN A 48 -24.26 2.99 17.41
CA GLN A 48 -23.39 1.82 17.33
C GLN A 48 -21.92 2.20 17.19
N VAL A 49 -21.62 3.14 16.29
CA VAL A 49 -20.28 3.68 16.07
C VAL A 49 -19.70 4.26 17.36
N GLU A 50 -20.49 5.10 18.06
CA GLU A 50 -20.01 5.71 19.32
C GLU A 50 -19.75 4.66 20.40
N ARG A 51 -20.65 3.68 20.57
CA ARG A 51 -20.44 2.57 21.51
C ARG A 51 -19.16 1.79 21.23
N MET A 52 -18.87 1.52 19.95
CA MET A 52 -17.63 0.82 19.58
C MET A 52 -16.40 1.70 19.81
N ARG A 53 -16.48 3.01 19.58
CA ARG A 53 -15.40 3.94 19.90
C ARG A 53 -15.11 3.99 21.40
N GLU A 54 -16.14 4.05 22.24
CA GLU A 54 -15.96 3.95 23.69
C GLU A 54 -15.24 2.65 24.10
N MET A 55 -15.57 1.54 23.46
CA MET A 55 -14.89 0.25 23.72
C MET A 55 -13.44 0.28 23.24
N LEU A 56 -13.17 0.77 22.02
CA LEU A 56 -11.82 0.88 21.46
C LEU A 56 -10.92 1.77 22.30
N ASN A 57 -11.46 2.86 22.87
CA ASN A 57 -10.72 3.79 23.71
C ASN A 57 -10.31 3.22 25.08
N ARG A 58 -10.86 2.08 25.49
CA ARG A 58 -10.43 1.37 26.71
C ARG A 58 -9.11 0.61 26.53
N PHE A 59 -8.69 0.37 25.28
CA PHE A 59 -7.44 -0.33 24.99
C PHE A 59 -6.32 0.67 24.77
N GLU A 60 -5.21 0.50 25.46
CA GLU A 60 -4.00 1.29 25.27
C GLU A 60 -3.16 0.79 24.09
N LYS A 61 -3.07 -0.56 23.93
CA LYS A 61 -2.23 -1.16 22.89
C LYS A 61 -2.95 -1.21 21.55
N PRO A 62 -2.30 -0.74 20.46
CA PRO A 62 -2.88 -0.79 19.12
C PRO A 62 -3.30 -2.21 18.68
N ILE A 63 -2.53 -3.24 19.06
CA ILE A 63 -2.87 -4.63 18.73
C ILE A 63 -4.20 -5.06 19.35
N ASP A 64 -4.52 -4.64 20.58
CA ASP A 64 -5.78 -5.00 21.23
C ASP A 64 -6.96 -4.29 20.55
N LYS A 65 -6.76 -3.05 20.09
CA LYS A 65 -7.73 -2.34 19.23
C LYS A 65 -7.93 -3.08 17.91
N ALA A 66 -6.85 -3.55 17.27
CA ALA A 66 -6.92 -4.32 16.03
C ALA A 66 -7.73 -5.61 16.21
N LEU A 67 -7.52 -6.33 17.32
CA LEU A 67 -8.29 -7.54 17.65
C LEU A 67 -9.78 -7.26 17.87
N LEU A 68 -10.14 -6.13 18.48
CA LEU A 68 -11.54 -5.73 18.60
C LEU A 68 -12.13 -5.35 17.25
N LEU A 69 -11.42 -4.57 16.43
CA LEU A 69 -11.85 -4.21 15.07
C LEU A 69 -12.05 -5.46 14.20
N ASP A 70 -11.15 -6.44 14.29
CA ASP A 70 -11.29 -7.71 13.59
C ASP A 70 -12.52 -8.49 14.07
N SER A 71 -12.80 -8.49 15.39
CA SER A 71 -14.03 -9.09 15.94
C SER A 71 -15.29 -8.40 15.40
N ILE A 72 -15.30 -7.06 15.35
CA ILE A 72 -16.43 -6.31 14.77
C ILE A 72 -16.58 -6.68 13.29
N ARG A 73 -15.50 -6.70 12.51
CA ARG A 73 -15.53 -7.06 11.10
C ARG A 73 -16.11 -8.44 10.84
N ASN A 74 -15.83 -9.40 11.73
CA ASN A 74 -16.30 -10.78 11.61
C ASN A 74 -17.74 -10.99 12.11
N THR A 75 -18.36 -9.98 12.75
CA THR A 75 -19.73 -10.06 13.26
C THR A 75 -20.68 -9.06 12.57
N ASN A 76 -20.19 -7.86 12.23
CA ASN A 76 -20.92 -6.79 11.56
C ASN A 76 -19.95 -5.99 10.69
N GLU A 77 -19.76 -6.43 9.45
CA GLU A 77 -18.76 -5.84 8.54
C GLU A 77 -19.12 -4.41 8.15
N ASP A 78 -20.41 -4.07 8.04
CA ASP A 78 -20.86 -2.71 7.77
C ASP A 78 -20.43 -1.75 8.90
N LEU A 79 -20.65 -2.11 10.16
CA LEU A 79 -20.21 -1.32 11.31
C LEU A 79 -18.68 -1.13 11.35
N PHE A 80 -17.92 -2.17 10.99
CA PHE A 80 -16.46 -2.05 10.86
C PHE A 80 -16.08 -0.98 9.82
N PHE A 81 -16.71 -0.98 8.65
CA PHE A 81 -16.42 0.00 7.61
C PHE A 81 -17.00 1.40 7.93
N GLN A 82 -18.10 1.50 8.66
CA GLN A 82 -18.57 2.78 9.22
C GLN A 82 -17.49 3.42 10.11
N LEU A 83 -16.89 2.63 11.02
CA LEU A 83 -15.79 3.09 11.88
C LEU A 83 -14.57 3.51 11.07
N LEU A 84 -14.09 2.62 10.20
CA LEU A 84 -12.86 2.84 9.45
C LEU A 84 -12.97 4.01 8.46
N THR A 85 -14.12 4.18 7.81
CA THR A 85 -14.35 5.25 6.83
C THR A 85 -14.52 6.61 7.51
N ARG A 86 -15.26 6.68 8.63
CA ARG A 86 -15.50 7.95 9.34
C ARG A 86 -14.27 8.44 10.11
N TYR A 87 -13.44 7.52 10.58
CA TYR A 87 -12.27 7.80 11.42
C TYR A 87 -10.99 7.21 10.82
N THR A 88 -10.82 7.38 9.51
CA THR A 88 -9.71 6.78 8.75
C THR A 88 -8.35 7.12 9.36
N ALA A 89 -8.10 8.39 9.72
CA ALA A 89 -6.83 8.80 10.31
C ALA A 89 -6.54 8.14 11.67
N GLU A 90 -7.58 7.81 12.44
CA GLU A 90 -7.47 7.16 13.76
C GLU A 90 -7.26 5.65 13.64
N TYR A 91 -8.01 4.97 12.73
CA TYR A 91 -8.04 3.51 12.68
C TYR A 91 -7.20 2.89 11.57
N MET A 92 -6.79 3.65 10.54
CA MET A 92 -5.88 3.13 9.52
C MET A 92 -4.55 2.62 10.12
N PRO A 93 -3.89 3.34 11.06
CA PRO A 93 -2.69 2.84 11.71
C PRO A 93 -2.90 1.57 12.56
N VAL A 94 -4.14 1.29 12.94
CA VAL A 94 -4.53 0.11 13.73
C VAL A 94 -4.78 -1.10 12.84
N VAL A 95 -5.46 -0.92 11.71
CA VAL A 95 -5.80 -2.02 10.78
C VAL A 95 -4.70 -2.30 9.76
N TYR A 96 -3.76 -1.36 9.60
CA TYR A 96 -2.64 -1.47 8.67
C TYR A 96 -1.33 -1.05 9.36
N THR A 97 -0.42 -0.38 8.63
CA THR A 97 0.87 0.05 9.20
C THR A 97 0.70 1.16 10.23
N PRO A 98 1.36 1.08 11.42
CA PRO A 98 2.39 0.09 11.80
C PRO A 98 1.86 -1.20 12.47
N THR A 99 0.63 -1.23 12.96
CA THR A 99 0.11 -2.31 13.83
C THR A 99 0.03 -3.65 13.11
N VAL A 100 -0.22 -3.67 11.81
CA VAL A 100 -0.30 -4.91 11.02
C VAL A 100 0.99 -5.72 11.06
N GLY A 101 2.14 -5.10 11.31
CA GLY A 101 3.41 -5.82 11.50
C GLY A 101 3.36 -6.74 12.73
N GLU A 102 2.93 -6.22 13.89
CA GLU A 102 2.74 -7.01 15.09
C GLU A 102 1.60 -8.04 14.91
N TYR A 103 0.54 -7.66 14.20
CA TYR A 103 -0.55 -8.57 13.87
C TYR A 103 -0.05 -9.79 13.08
N CYS A 104 0.80 -9.58 12.06
CA CYS A 104 1.41 -10.68 11.31
C CYS A 104 2.29 -11.56 12.19
N GLN A 105 3.17 -10.97 13.01
CA GLN A 105 4.02 -11.76 13.91
C GLN A 105 3.23 -12.66 14.85
N ARG A 106 2.04 -12.26 15.24
CA ARG A 106 1.15 -13.00 16.15
C ARG A 106 0.04 -13.77 15.45
N PHE A 107 -0.10 -13.69 14.13
CA PHE A 107 -1.26 -14.16 13.38
C PHE A 107 -1.72 -15.55 13.78
N SER A 108 -0.82 -16.53 13.82
CA SER A 108 -1.15 -17.90 14.21
C SER A 108 -1.63 -18.02 15.65
N HIS A 109 -1.12 -17.19 16.56
CA HIS A 109 -1.49 -17.18 17.98
C HIS A 109 -2.80 -16.46 18.28
N ILE A 110 -3.24 -15.56 17.38
CA ILE A 110 -4.47 -14.76 17.54
C ILE A 110 -5.57 -15.17 16.56
N PHE A 111 -5.32 -16.18 15.74
CA PHE A 111 -6.25 -16.66 14.73
C PHE A 111 -7.57 -17.13 15.35
N ARG A 112 -8.69 -16.61 14.84
CA ARG A 112 -10.05 -16.95 15.32
C ARG A 112 -11.01 -17.23 14.19
N TYR A 113 -10.92 -16.49 13.11
CA TYR A 113 -11.80 -16.59 11.95
C TYR A 113 -10.98 -16.64 10.65
N PRO A 114 -11.26 -17.58 9.75
CA PRO A 114 -10.64 -17.59 8.44
C PRO A 114 -11.20 -16.44 7.59
N ARG A 115 -10.31 -15.67 6.99
CA ARG A 115 -10.66 -14.63 6.01
C ARG A 115 -9.80 -14.82 4.76
N GLY A 116 -10.44 -14.92 3.59
CA GLY A 116 -9.75 -15.13 2.32
C GLY A 116 -9.35 -16.59 2.06
N LEU A 117 -8.33 -16.79 1.25
CA LEU A 117 -7.85 -18.10 0.84
C LEU A 117 -6.41 -18.35 1.30
N PHE A 118 -6.19 -19.54 1.80
CA PHE A 118 -4.90 -20.08 2.18
C PHE A 118 -4.51 -21.14 1.15
N VAL A 119 -3.77 -20.73 0.11
CA VAL A 119 -3.32 -21.63 -0.98
C VAL A 119 -1.91 -22.09 -0.65
N SER A 120 -1.69 -23.39 -0.53
CA SER A 120 -0.39 -23.95 -0.14
C SER A 120 0.18 -24.86 -1.23
N LEU A 121 1.44 -25.26 -1.08
CA LEU A 121 2.07 -26.27 -1.94
C LEU A 121 1.30 -27.61 -1.96
N GLU A 122 0.54 -27.92 -0.89
CA GLU A 122 -0.32 -29.13 -0.86
C GLU A 122 -1.47 -29.07 -1.87
N HIS A 123 -1.81 -27.87 -2.37
CA HIS A 123 -2.86 -27.67 -3.37
C HIS A 123 -2.33 -27.67 -4.81
N LEU A 124 -1.04 -27.92 -5.02
CA LEU A 124 -0.45 -27.93 -6.35
C LEU A 124 -1.15 -28.98 -7.27
N GLY A 125 -1.63 -28.54 -8.42
CA GLY A 125 -2.49 -29.33 -9.32
C GLY A 125 -3.98 -29.35 -8.95
N HIS A 126 -4.37 -28.73 -7.80
CA HIS A 126 -5.73 -28.69 -7.28
C HIS A 126 -6.17 -27.26 -6.85
N VAL A 127 -5.44 -26.23 -7.26
CA VAL A 127 -5.73 -24.82 -6.88
C VAL A 127 -7.13 -24.41 -7.36
N ARG A 128 -7.60 -24.97 -8.47
CA ARG A 128 -8.96 -24.76 -8.98
C ARG A 128 -10.01 -25.05 -7.92
N GLU A 129 -9.89 -26.17 -7.22
CA GLU A 129 -10.86 -26.58 -6.20
C GLU A 129 -10.87 -25.60 -5.01
N VAL A 130 -9.70 -25.07 -4.64
CA VAL A 130 -9.58 -24.06 -3.58
C VAL A 130 -10.27 -22.77 -4.01
N ILE A 131 -9.99 -22.30 -5.22
CA ILE A 131 -10.60 -21.09 -5.78
C ILE A 131 -12.12 -21.24 -5.86
N GLU A 132 -12.65 -22.40 -6.30
CA GLU A 132 -14.10 -22.64 -6.40
C GLU A 132 -14.82 -22.66 -5.06
N ARG A 133 -14.12 -22.91 -3.96
CA ARG A 133 -14.68 -22.85 -2.59
C ARG A 133 -14.74 -21.44 -2.01
N ALA A 134 -14.10 -20.44 -2.64
CA ALA A 134 -14.20 -19.06 -2.16
C ALA A 134 -15.68 -18.63 -2.10
N PRO A 135 -16.12 -18.01 -0.97
CA PRO A 135 -17.51 -17.62 -0.79
C PRO A 135 -17.96 -16.50 -1.73
N ASN A 136 -16.99 -15.72 -2.23
CA ASN A 136 -17.24 -14.56 -3.09
C ASN A 136 -17.71 -15.01 -4.48
N LYS A 137 -18.90 -14.57 -4.90
CA LYS A 137 -19.42 -14.83 -6.26
C LYS A 137 -18.69 -14.00 -7.29
N GLU A 138 -18.45 -12.74 -6.97
CA GLU A 138 -17.72 -11.77 -7.78
C GLU A 138 -16.55 -11.28 -6.96
N VAL A 139 -15.40 -11.11 -7.60
CA VAL A 139 -14.20 -10.51 -6.99
C VAL A 139 -13.63 -9.50 -7.98
N ASP A 140 -13.53 -8.26 -7.53
CA ASP A 140 -12.93 -7.17 -8.31
C ASP A 140 -11.44 -7.02 -8.00
N VAL A 141 -11.03 -7.28 -6.73
CA VAL A 141 -9.64 -7.12 -6.28
C VAL A 141 -9.19 -8.31 -5.44
N ILE A 142 -8.08 -8.90 -5.83
CA ILE A 142 -7.29 -9.84 -5.01
C ILE A 142 -6.00 -9.15 -4.59
N VAL A 143 -5.68 -9.17 -3.30
CA VAL A 143 -4.32 -8.91 -2.81
C VAL A 143 -3.71 -10.24 -2.41
N VAL A 144 -2.57 -10.56 -3.01
CA VAL A 144 -1.87 -11.84 -2.79
C VAL A 144 -0.46 -11.61 -2.29
N THR A 145 -0.04 -12.42 -1.32
CA THR A 145 1.32 -12.44 -0.78
C THR A 145 1.83 -13.86 -0.63
N ASP A 146 3.16 -14.07 -0.72
CA ASP A 146 3.80 -15.30 -0.26
C ASP A 146 4.43 -15.16 1.13
N GLY A 147 4.28 -13.97 1.74
CA GLY A 147 4.75 -13.66 3.09
C GLY A 147 6.27 -13.60 3.24
N GLU A 148 7.05 -13.52 2.14
CA GLU A 148 8.51 -13.58 2.20
C GLU A 148 9.15 -12.30 2.74
N ARG A 149 8.55 -11.12 2.45
CA ARG A 149 9.17 -9.83 2.74
C ARG A 149 8.22 -8.83 3.38
N ILE A 150 7.61 -9.23 4.48
CA ILE A 150 6.65 -8.38 5.18
C ILE A 150 7.37 -7.18 5.82
N LEU A 151 7.18 -5.99 5.26
CA LEU A 151 7.74 -4.72 5.78
C LEU A 151 9.25 -4.87 6.13
N GLY A 152 9.68 -4.27 7.24
CA GLY A 152 11.01 -4.47 7.84
C GLY A 152 11.17 -5.76 8.66
N LEU A 153 10.16 -6.65 8.68
CA LEU A 153 10.12 -7.87 9.49
C LEU A 153 10.67 -9.11 8.76
N GLY A 154 10.70 -9.05 7.41
CA GLY A 154 11.14 -10.17 6.58
C GLY A 154 10.10 -11.29 6.49
N ASP A 155 10.58 -12.54 6.37
CA ASP A 155 9.75 -13.72 6.15
C ASP A 155 8.80 -13.98 7.33
N GLN A 156 7.50 -13.96 7.05
CA GLN A 156 6.42 -14.28 7.98
C GLN A 156 5.65 -15.55 7.55
N GLY A 157 5.98 -16.11 6.38
CA GLY A 157 5.25 -17.25 5.85
C GLY A 157 3.75 -17.01 5.80
N LEU A 158 2.95 -18.01 6.20
CA LEU A 158 1.49 -17.90 6.26
C LEU A 158 1.01 -16.72 7.12
N ASN A 159 1.73 -16.36 8.18
CA ASN A 159 1.38 -15.24 9.04
C ASN A 159 1.32 -13.90 8.30
N GLY A 160 1.92 -13.81 7.10
CA GLY A 160 1.80 -12.67 6.20
C GLY A 160 0.38 -12.34 5.75
N MET A 161 -0.60 -13.24 5.96
CA MET A 161 -2.02 -13.03 5.60
C MET A 161 -2.62 -11.74 6.20
N GLY A 162 -2.09 -11.23 7.30
CA GLY A 162 -2.51 -9.95 7.88
C GLY A 162 -2.39 -8.78 6.90
N ILE A 163 -1.38 -8.79 6.02
CA ILE A 163 -1.16 -7.72 5.02
C ILE A 163 -2.27 -7.65 3.99
N PRO A 164 -2.61 -8.71 3.24
CA PRO A 164 -3.75 -8.68 2.31
C PRO A 164 -5.07 -8.27 2.98
N CYS A 165 -5.33 -8.74 4.20
CA CYS A 165 -6.52 -8.37 4.96
C CYS A 165 -6.59 -6.87 5.27
N GLY A 166 -5.46 -6.26 5.67
CA GLY A 166 -5.34 -4.83 5.92
C GLY A 166 -5.45 -4.01 4.64
N LYS A 167 -4.72 -4.40 3.59
CA LYS A 167 -4.78 -3.74 2.27
C LYS A 167 -6.21 -3.67 1.72
N LEU A 168 -6.94 -4.78 1.75
CA LEU A 168 -8.30 -4.82 1.24
C LEU A 168 -9.30 -4.05 2.13
N ALA A 169 -9.04 -3.94 3.44
CA ALA A 169 -9.81 -3.02 4.26
C ALA A 169 -9.63 -1.56 3.81
N LEU A 170 -8.42 -1.18 3.38
CA LEU A 170 -8.17 0.16 2.83
C LEU A 170 -8.76 0.35 1.42
N TYR A 171 -8.79 -0.68 0.56
CA TYR A 171 -9.52 -0.62 -0.70
C TYR A 171 -10.99 -0.22 -0.50
N THR A 172 -11.63 -0.81 0.51
CA THR A 172 -13.03 -0.47 0.84
C THR A 172 -13.15 0.90 1.51
N ALA A 173 -12.37 1.16 2.55
CA ALA A 173 -12.49 2.39 3.32
C ALA A 173 -12.09 3.64 2.52
N CYS A 174 -10.98 3.58 1.78
CA CYS A 174 -10.42 4.73 1.07
C CYS A 174 -10.99 4.89 -0.34
N ALA A 175 -11.19 3.80 -1.08
CA ALA A 175 -11.56 3.82 -2.48
C ALA A 175 -12.93 3.18 -2.78
N GLY A 176 -13.67 2.73 -1.75
CA GLY A 176 -15.04 2.26 -1.92
C GLY A 176 -15.20 1.01 -2.77
N ILE A 177 -14.18 0.15 -2.87
CA ILE A 177 -14.38 -1.20 -3.41
C ILE A 177 -15.24 -1.99 -2.43
N ALA A 178 -16.36 -2.54 -2.89
CA ALA A 178 -17.29 -3.26 -2.03
C ALA A 178 -16.60 -4.44 -1.33
N PRO A 179 -16.77 -4.62 0.00
CA PRO A 179 -16.01 -5.61 0.75
C PRO A 179 -16.23 -7.04 0.27
N GLU A 180 -17.45 -7.39 -0.17
CA GLU A 180 -17.78 -8.70 -0.72
C GLU A 180 -17.11 -8.98 -2.07
N LYS A 181 -16.53 -7.95 -2.73
CA LYS A 181 -15.78 -8.05 -3.98
C LYS A 181 -14.26 -8.06 -3.79
N THR A 182 -13.80 -8.19 -2.55
CA THR A 182 -12.38 -8.26 -2.19
C THR A 182 -12.00 -9.64 -1.67
N LEU A 183 -10.82 -10.13 -2.04
CA LEU A 183 -10.37 -11.47 -1.63
C LEU A 183 -8.88 -11.44 -1.21
N PRO A 184 -8.55 -11.52 0.09
CA PRO A 184 -7.17 -11.68 0.53
C PRO A 184 -6.70 -13.11 0.29
N VAL A 185 -5.45 -13.26 -0.17
CA VAL A 185 -4.84 -14.56 -0.45
C VAL A 185 -3.42 -14.62 0.08
N VAL A 186 -3.08 -15.73 0.72
CA VAL A 186 -1.70 -16.09 1.02
C VAL A 186 -1.32 -17.37 0.28
N LEU A 187 -0.15 -17.34 -0.36
CA LEU A 187 0.47 -18.52 -0.97
C LEU A 187 1.47 -19.09 0.03
N ASP A 188 1.04 -20.13 0.76
CA ASP A 188 1.90 -20.77 1.75
C ASP A 188 2.86 -21.76 1.08
N VAL A 189 4.09 -21.30 0.92
CA VAL A 189 5.19 -22.06 0.32
C VAL A 189 6.26 -22.42 1.35
N GLY A 190 5.92 -22.38 2.65
CA GLY A 190 6.81 -22.55 3.77
C GLY A 190 7.47 -21.25 4.21
N THR A 191 8.37 -21.34 5.17
CA THR A 191 9.11 -20.20 5.75
C THR A 191 10.53 -20.57 6.07
N ASN A 192 11.45 -19.60 6.00
CA ASN A 192 12.84 -19.78 6.46
C ASN A 192 13.03 -19.35 7.92
N ARG A 193 11.95 -18.89 8.58
CA ARG A 193 12.02 -18.42 9.97
C ARG A 193 11.99 -19.61 10.94
N GLU A 194 13.11 -19.88 11.59
CA GLU A 194 13.27 -21.01 12.51
C GLU A 194 12.28 -20.97 13.67
N GLU A 195 11.94 -19.78 14.15
CA GLU A 195 10.94 -19.59 15.20
C GLU A 195 9.60 -20.23 14.82
N TYR A 196 9.13 -20.01 13.58
CA TYR A 196 7.85 -20.56 13.10
C TYR A 196 7.94 -22.06 12.80
N LEU A 197 9.07 -22.52 12.28
CA LEU A 197 9.28 -23.95 12.02
C LEU A 197 9.20 -24.80 13.31
N ASN A 198 9.61 -24.21 14.43
CA ASN A 198 9.63 -24.87 15.75
C ASN A 198 8.41 -24.52 16.63
N ASP A 199 7.54 -23.63 16.20
CA ASP A 199 6.37 -23.22 16.96
C ASP A 199 5.21 -24.20 16.74
N PRO A 200 4.73 -24.90 17.80
CA PRO A 200 3.58 -25.82 17.67
C PRO A 200 2.27 -25.12 17.30
N LEU A 201 2.16 -23.80 17.50
CA LEU A 201 0.96 -23.02 17.17
C LEU A 201 1.03 -22.39 15.79
N TYR A 202 2.16 -22.47 15.07
CA TYR A 202 2.25 -21.95 13.71
C TYR A 202 1.30 -22.73 12.78
N LEU A 203 0.44 -21.99 12.07
CA LEU A 203 -0.62 -22.54 11.22
C LEU A 203 -0.21 -22.80 9.78
N GLY A 204 0.99 -22.37 9.37
CA GLY A 204 1.51 -22.57 8.02
C GLY A 204 2.30 -23.88 7.86
N LEU A 205 2.78 -24.11 6.64
CA LEU A 205 3.65 -25.24 6.32
C LEU A 205 4.97 -25.16 7.09
N ARG A 206 5.24 -26.15 7.96
CA ARG A 206 6.46 -26.21 8.78
C ARG A 206 7.61 -26.82 7.96
N GLN A 207 7.95 -26.18 6.88
CA GLN A 207 9.07 -26.54 6.02
C GLN A 207 9.80 -25.30 5.54
N LYS A 208 11.05 -25.46 5.10
CA LYS A 208 11.80 -24.39 4.47
C LYS A 208 11.06 -23.92 3.20
N ARG A 209 11.12 -22.62 2.96
CA ARG A 209 10.48 -21.97 1.81
C ARG A 209 10.88 -22.63 0.49
N CYS A 210 9.90 -23.07 -0.25
CA CYS A 210 10.08 -23.56 -1.62
C CYS A 210 10.49 -22.40 -2.56
N ARG A 211 11.48 -22.65 -3.43
CA ARG A 211 12.01 -21.65 -4.38
C ARG A 211 12.17 -22.22 -5.79
N GLY A 212 11.78 -23.46 -5.98
CA GLY A 212 11.98 -24.18 -7.22
C GLY A 212 10.83 -24.06 -8.22
N PRO A 213 10.77 -24.99 -9.18
CA PRO A 213 9.69 -25.03 -10.18
C PRO A 213 8.29 -25.11 -9.57
N GLU A 214 8.12 -25.84 -8.46
CA GLU A 214 6.84 -25.99 -7.79
C GLU A 214 6.31 -24.64 -7.26
N TYR A 215 7.19 -23.76 -6.77
CA TYR A 215 6.81 -22.39 -6.39
C TYR A 215 6.18 -21.67 -7.58
N ARG A 216 6.88 -21.69 -8.71
CA ARG A 216 6.40 -21.01 -9.92
C ARG A 216 5.09 -21.62 -10.44
N GLN A 217 5.01 -22.94 -10.45
CA GLN A 217 3.80 -23.65 -10.88
C GLN A 217 2.60 -23.30 -10.00
N LEU A 218 2.77 -23.19 -8.66
CA LEU A 218 1.70 -22.80 -7.75
C LEU A 218 1.20 -21.38 -8.05
N VAL A 219 2.12 -20.42 -8.27
CA VAL A 219 1.76 -19.04 -8.59
C VAL A 219 1.02 -18.98 -9.94
N ASP A 220 1.53 -19.64 -10.96
CA ASP A 220 0.95 -19.65 -12.29
C ASP A 220 -0.45 -20.30 -12.29
N GLU A 221 -0.62 -21.41 -11.58
CA GLU A 221 -1.91 -22.10 -11.42
C GLU A 221 -2.90 -21.21 -10.66
N PHE A 222 -2.48 -20.56 -9.57
CA PHE A 222 -3.32 -19.62 -8.83
C PHE A 222 -3.83 -18.49 -9.73
N ILE A 223 -2.94 -17.82 -10.47
CA ILE A 223 -3.30 -16.72 -11.36
C ILE A 223 -4.26 -17.19 -12.46
N ALA A 224 -3.97 -18.34 -13.08
CA ALA A 224 -4.81 -18.91 -14.14
C ALA A 224 -6.23 -19.22 -13.64
N GLU A 225 -6.35 -19.87 -12.48
CA GLU A 225 -7.65 -20.27 -11.92
C GLU A 225 -8.44 -19.09 -11.33
N ALA A 226 -7.76 -18.11 -10.71
CA ALA A 226 -8.40 -16.87 -10.26
C ALA A 226 -9.02 -16.11 -11.44
N ARG A 227 -8.28 -15.95 -12.55
CA ARG A 227 -8.77 -15.29 -13.76
C ARG A 227 -9.84 -16.10 -14.50
N ARG A 228 -9.77 -17.43 -14.47
CA ARG A 228 -10.83 -18.28 -15.01
C ARG A 228 -12.16 -18.02 -14.30
N ARG A 229 -12.13 -17.90 -12.97
CA ARG A 229 -13.33 -17.66 -12.15
C ARG A 229 -13.81 -16.21 -12.23
N TRP A 230 -12.88 -15.25 -12.19
CA TRP A 230 -13.14 -13.79 -12.20
C TRP A 230 -12.30 -13.12 -13.31
N PRO A 231 -12.79 -13.12 -14.56
CA PRO A 231 -11.98 -12.70 -15.72
C PRO A 231 -11.43 -11.27 -15.68
N ASN A 232 -12.10 -10.36 -14.97
CA ASN A 232 -11.73 -8.95 -14.85
C ASN A 232 -11.07 -8.60 -13.51
N VAL A 233 -10.68 -9.61 -12.72
CA VAL A 233 -10.11 -9.39 -11.39
C VAL A 233 -8.76 -8.67 -11.49
N LEU A 234 -8.58 -7.65 -10.66
CA LEU A 234 -7.30 -7.03 -10.40
C LEU A 234 -6.51 -7.89 -9.40
N ILE A 235 -5.30 -8.30 -9.75
CA ILE A 235 -4.39 -9.02 -8.86
C ILE A 235 -3.26 -8.08 -8.43
N GLN A 236 -3.26 -7.71 -7.16
CA GLN A 236 -2.17 -6.94 -6.54
C GLN A 236 -1.19 -7.90 -5.87
N PHE A 237 0.06 -7.91 -6.34
CA PHE A 237 1.16 -8.59 -5.68
C PHE A 237 1.68 -7.74 -4.52
N GLU A 238 1.94 -8.38 -3.37
CA GLU A 238 2.32 -7.69 -2.14
C GLU A 238 3.34 -8.48 -1.34
N ASP A 239 4.42 -7.85 -0.89
CA ASP A 239 5.44 -8.42 0.00
C ASP A 239 6.10 -9.73 -0.49
N PHE A 240 6.27 -9.88 -1.80
CA PHE A 240 7.09 -10.95 -2.39
C PHE A 240 8.58 -10.62 -2.23
N GLY A 241 9.43 -11.65 -2.15
CA GLY A 241 10.88 -11.42 -2.16
C GLY A 241 11.39 -10.89 -3.51
N ASN A 242 12.44 -10.07 -3.49
CA ASN A 242 13.00 -9.39 -4.68
C ASN A 242 13.19 -10.31 -5.89
N ALA A 243 13.66 -11.54 -5.66
CA ALA A 243 13.91 -12.50 -6.74
C ALA A 243 12.62 -12.89 -7.48
N ASN A 244 11.48 -12.88 -6.79
CA ASN A 244 10.17 -13.25 -7.32
C ASN A 244 9.39 -12.03 -7.82
N ALA A 245 9.41 -10.92 -7.08
CA ALA A 245 8.61 -9.73 -7.34
C ALA A 245 8.85 -9.14 -8.74
N PHE A 246 10.11 -8.86 -9.09
CA PHE A 246 10.46 -8.33 -10.42
C PHE A 246 10.09 -9.30 -11.56
N LYS A 247 10.35 -10.61 -11.33
CA LYS A 247 10.04 -11.60 -12.35
C LYS A 247 8.53 -11.76 -12.56
N LEU A 248 7.74 -11.82 -11.49
CA LEU A 248 6.29 -11.91 -11.58
C LEU A 248 5.71 -10.67 -12.28
N LEU A 249 6.18 -9.49 -11.90
CA LEU A 249 5.73 -8.25 -12.53
C LEU A 249 6.04 -8.28 -14.04
N SER A 250 7.28 -8.57 -14.44
CA SER A 250 7.66 -8.62 -15.86
C SER A 250 6.93 -9.71 -16.67
N ASP A 251 6.59 -10.83 -16.02
CA ASP A 251 5.90 -11.94 -16.68
C ASP A 251 4.40 -11.66 -16.91
N TYR A 252 3.78 -10.80 -16.07
CA TYR A 252 2.33 -10.65 -16.05
C TYR A 252 1.79 -9.25 -16.35
N GLN A 253 2.56 -8.16 -16.12
CA GLN A 253 2.05 -6.78 -16.15
C GLN A 253 1.34 -6.37 -17.46
N GLU A 254 1.72 -6.94 -18.61
CA GLU A 254 1.10 -6.65 -19.92
C GLU A 254 0.11 -7.74 -20.39
N LYS A 255 -0.09 -8.78 -19.58
CA LYS A 255 -0.93 -9.93 -19.94
C LYS A 255 -2.22 -10.02 -19.15
N ILE A 256 -2.21 -9.48 -17.94
CA ILE A 256 -3.34 -9.52 -17.03
C ILE A 256 -3.51 -8.17 -16.31
N LEU A 257 -4.68 -7.96 -15.74
CA LEU A 257 -4.88 -6.82 -14.86
C LEU A 257 -4.18 -7.09 -13.53
N CYS A 258 -2.96 -6.59 -13.37
CA CYS A 258 -2.18 -6.72 -12.14
C CYS A 258 -1.19 -5.57 -11.95
N PHE A 259 -0.69 -5.45 -10.73
CA PHE A 259 0.46 -4.63 -10.40
C PHE A 259 1.15 -5.14 -9.12
N ASN A 260 2.36 -4.65 -8.86
CA ASN A 260 3.08 -4.88 -7.61
C ASN A 260 3.14 -3.57 -6.82
N ASP A 261 2.56 -3.53 -5.62
CA ASP A 261 2.46 -2.29 -4.84
C ASP A 261 3.81 -1.87 -4.25
N ASP A 262 4.69 -2.80 -3.89
CA ASP A 262 6.03 -2.49 -3.37
C ASP A 262 6.94 -1.83 -4.41
N ILE A 263 6.70 -2.13 -5.70
CA ILE A 263 7.44 -1.57 -6.83
C ILE A 263 6.72 -0.33 -7.37
N GLN A 264 5.49 -0.49 -7.85
CA GLN A 264 4.77 0.51 -8.65
C GLN A 264 3.94 1.47 -7.78
N GLY A 265 3.20 0.97 -6.77
CA GLY A 265 2.43 1.82 -5.86
C GLY A 265 3.33 2.69 -5.00
N THR A 266 4.40 2.12 -4.46
CA THR A 266 5.44 2.86 -3.71
C THR A 266 6.11 3.91 -4.60
N ALA A 267 6.42 3.57 -5.87
CA ALA A 267 6.94 4.53 -6.82
C ALA A 267 5.97 5.72 -7.02
N SER A 268 4.70 5.43 -7.23
CA SER A 268 3.69 6.47 -7.49
C SER A 268 3.54 7.46 -6.33
N VAL A 269 3.47 6.98 -5.08
CA VAL A 269 3.36 7.88 -3.92
C VAL A 269 4.62 8.73 -3.73
N VAL A 270 5.82 8.18 -3.96
CA VAL A 270 7.07 8.92 -3.83
C VAL A 270 7.18 9.99 -4.92
N VAL A 271 6.88 9.64 -6.16
CA VAL A 271 6.88 10.61 -7.29
C VAL A 271 5.86 11.72 -7.07
N SER A 272 4.70 11.43 -6.45
CA SER A 272 3.74 12.47 -6.04
C SER A 272 4.35 13.46 -5.05
N GLY A 273 5.03 12.97 -4.02
CA GLY A 273 5.74 13.83 -3.06
C GLY A 273 6.83 14.68 -3.73
N MET A 274 7.53 14.14 -4.75
CA MET A 274 8.51 14.88 -5.54
C MET A 274 7.83 16.00 -6.35
N TYR A 275 6.70 15.75 -7.01
CA TYR A 275 5.93 16.81 -7.69
C TYR A 275 5.48 17.90 -6.72
N SER A 276 5.04 17.54 -5.51
CA SER A 276 4.71 18.51 -4.45
C SER A 276 5.93 19.34 -4.03
N ALA A 277 7.10 18.69 -3.86
CA ALA A 277 8.34 19.36 -3.48
C ALA A 277 8.82 20.32 -4.59
N VAL A 278 8.79 19.90 -5.85
CA VAL A 278 9.17 20.72 -7.01
C VAL A 278 8.22 21.92 -7.16
N ARG A 279 6.93 21.74 -6.90
CA ARG A 279 5.96 22.85 -6.86
C ARG A 279 6.32 23.91 -5.80
N VAL A 280 6.77 23.47 -4.59
CA VAL A 280 7.24 24.41 -3.55
C VAL A 280 8.51 25.15 -3.98
N LYS A 281 9.40 24.50 -4.76
CA LYS A 281 10.64 25.10 -5.27
C LYS A 281 10.37 26.06 -6.45
N GLY A 282 9.26 25.91 -7.16
CA GLY A 282 9.01 26.61 -8.42
C GLY A 282 9.93 26.17 -9.57
N GLU A 283 10.44 24.93 -9.51
CA GLU A 283 11.33 24.30 -10.48
C GLU A 283 10.59 23.24 -11.29
N LYS A 284 11.24 22.64 -12.29
CA LYS A 284 10.72 21.50 -13.05
C LYS A 284 11.25 20.18 -12.51
N MET A 285 10.55 19.10 -12.79
CA MET A 285 11.04 17.75 -12.46
C MET A 285 12.35 17.47 -13.21
N ALA A 286 12.49 17.92 -14.46
CA ALA A 286 13.68 17.80 -15.28
C ALA A 286 14.94 18.44 -14.67
N ASP A 287 14.80 19.40 -13.74
CA ASP A 287 15.94 20.03 -13.06
C ASP A 287 16.46 19.22 -11.88
N GLN A 288 15.77 18.13 -11.49
CA GLN A 288 16.09 17.36 -10.28
C GLN A 288 17.07 16.24 -10.55
N LYS A 289 17.90 15.92 -9.53
CA LYS A 289 18.82 14.78 -9.49
C LYS A 289 18.56 14.01 -8.20
N PHE A 290 18.38 12.70 -8.30
CA PHE A 290 17.93 11.84 -7.21
C PHE A 290 19.03 10.87 -6.81
N LEU A 291 19.44 10.86 -5.53
CA LEU A 291 20.37 9.87 -4.99
C LEU A 291 19.64 8.99 -3.98
N PHE A 292 19.57 7.71 -4.29
CA PHE A 292 18.92 6.71 -3.46
C PHE A 292 19.90 6.05 -2.50
N PHE A 293 19.53 5.97 -1.23
CA PHE A 293 20.16 5.06 -0.28
C PHE A 293 19.36 3.76 -0.25
N GLY A 294 19.78 2.81 -1.07
CA GLY A 294 19.10 1.56 -1.39
C GLY A 294 19.09 1.31 -2.91
N ALA A 295 19.05 0.03 -3.31
CA ALA A 295 18.98 -0.38 -4.70
C ALA A 295 18.16 -1.69 -4.86
N GLY A 296 17.14 -1.86 -4.03
CA GLY A 296 16.15 -2.95 -4.09
C GLY A 296 14.91 -2.57 -4.91
N GLU A 297 13.81 -3.31 -4.71
CA GLU A 297 12.54 -3.14 -5.42
C GLU A 297 12.02 -1.71 -5.37
N ALA A 298 11.87 -1.15 -4.17
CA ALA A 298 11.36 0.20 -4.00
C ALA A 298 12.25 1.24 -4.71
N ALA A 299 13.60 1.17 -4.52
CA ALA A 299 14.52 2.10 -5.16
C ALA A 299 14.42 2.05 -6.68
N CYS A 300 14.44 0.85 -7.28
CA CYS A 300 14.38 0.69 -8.74
C CYS A 300 13.01 1.07 -9.30
N GLY A 301 11.92 0.73 -8.60
CA GLY A 301 10.57 1.14 -8.97
C GLY A 301 10.41 2.67 -8.98
N ILE A 302 10.85 3.33 -7.91
CA ILE A 302 10.82 4.80 -7.80
C ILE A 302 11.70 5.44 -8.88
N ALA A 303 12.93 4.94 -9.08
CA ALA A 303 13.86 5.48 -10.08
C ALA A 303 13.33 5.34 -11.51
N ASN A 304 12.67 4.23 -11.85
CA ASN A 304 12.01 4.07 -13.15
C ASN A 304 10.88 5.07 -13.35
N LEU A 305 9.97 5.21 -12.38
CA LEU A 305 8.84 6.13 -12.49
C LEU A 305 9.30 7.61 -12.46
N LEU A 306 10.38 7.93 -11.73
CA LEU A 306 11.01 9.25 -11.81
C LEU A 306 11.62 9.50 -13.20
N ALA A 307 12.25 8.49 -13.81
CA ALA A 307 12.75 8.61 -15.17
C ALA A 307 11.60 8.89 -16.15
N ASP A 308 10.45 8.23 -16.00
CA ASP A 308 9.26 8.51 -16.81
C ASP A 308 8.71 9.93 -16.56
N ALA A 309 8.75 10.42 -15.32
CA ALA A 309 8.39 11.81 -14.99
C ALA A 309 9.34 12.84 -15.62
N LEU A 310 10.65 12.53 -15.67
CA LEU A 310 11.66 13.36 -16.32
C LEU A 310 11.50 13.38 -17.85
N ILE A 311 11.14 12.24 -18.45
CA ILE A 311 10.84 12.13 -19.89
C ILE A 311 9.60 12.97 -20.24
N ASP A 312 8.57 12.90 -19.40
CA ASP A 312 7.35 13.72 -19.59
C ASP A 312 7.65 15.23 -19.53
N ASP A 313 8.67 15.64 -18.77
CA ASP A 313 9.20 17.00 -18.71
C ASP A 313 10.20 17.33 -19.85
N GLY A 314 10.44 16.40 -20.80
CA GLY A 314 11.18 16.61 -22.03
C GLY A 314 12.60 16.07 -22.07
N LEU A 315 13.07 15.31 -21.09
CA LEU A 315 14.37 14.64 -21.14
C LEU A 315 14.35 13.40 -22.04
N SER A 316 15.49 13.06 -22.62
CA SER A 316 15.66 11.75 -23.23
C SER A 316 15.65 10.65 -22.16
N ARG A 317 15.36 9.39 -22.55
CA ARG A 317 15.41 8.27 -21.59
C ARG A 317 16.81 8.07 -21.01
N GLU A 318 17.84 8.28 -21.78
CA GLU A 318 19.23 8.16 -21.33
C GLU A 318 19.55 9.24 -20.28
N ASP A 319 19.21 10.49 -20.54
CA ASP A 319 19.41 11.59 -19.59
C ASP A 319 18.56 11.41 -18.32
N ALA A 320 17.31 10.97 -18.47
CA ALA A 320 16.41 10.70 -17.34
C ALA A 320 16.97 9.64 -16.39
N LEU A 321 17.48 8.53 -16.93
CA LEU A 321 18.15 7.50 -16.12
C LEU A 321 19.43 8.01 -15.47
N ALA A 322 20.19 8.86 -16.15
CA ALA A 322 21.41 9.48 -15.63
C ALA A 322 21.15 10.49 -14.49
N HIS A 323 19.91 10.90 -14.27
CA HIS A 323 19.49 11.71 -13.12
C HIS A 323 19.15 10.88 -11.87
N CYS A 324 19.10 9.54 -11.96
CA CYS A 324 18.77 8.63 -10.88
C CYS A 324 19.99 7.81 -10.45
N TYR A 325 20.56 8.10 -9.30
CA TYR A 325 21.76 7.47 -8.75
C TYR A 325 21.38 6.48 -7.65
N LEU A 326 21.83 5.23 -7.76
CA LEU A 326 21.60 4.21 -6.74
C LEU A 326 22.84 3.97 -5.89
N PHE A 327 22.65 3.79 -4.57
CA PHE A 327 23.70 3.44 -3.62
C PHE A 327 23.28 2.17 -2.86
N ASP A 328 23.99 1.06 -3.09
CA ASP A 328 23.69 -0.22 -2.45
C ASP A 328 24.67 -0.53 -1.29
N SER A 329 24.57 -1.75 -0.74
CA SER A 329 25.43 -2.19 0.39
C SER A 329 26.93 -2.21 0.08
N LYS A 330 27.33 -2.11 -1.19
CA LYS A 330 28.73 -2.05 -1.64
C LYS A 330 29.15 -0.64 -2.04
N GLY A 331 28.23 0.33 -2.04
CA GLY A 331 28.47 1.71 -2.41
C GLY A 331 27.69 2.17 -3.64
N LEU A 332 28.21 3.21 -4.29
CA LEU A 332 27.60 3.79 -5.49
C LEU A 332 27.54 2.76 -6.62
N VAL A 333 26.40 2.70 -7.31
CA VAL A 333 26.20 1.83 -8.48
C VAL A 333 26.84 2.51 -9.69
N THR A 334 28.05 2.07 -10.06
CA THR A 334 28.86 2.64 -11.14
C THR A 334 29.03 1.68 -12.30
N LYS A 335 29.34 2.20 -13.49
CA LYS A 335 29.64 1.40 -14.70
C LYS A 335 30.88 0.53 -14.55
N ALA A 336 31.80 0.89 -13.65
CA ALA A 336 33.03 0.11 -13.37
C ALA A 336 32.74 -1.19 -12.60
N ARG A 337 31.59 -1.30 -11.92
CA ARG A 337 31.23 -2.49 -11.15
C ARG A 337 30.78 -3.64 -12.05
N THR A 338 31.31 -4.84 -11.81
CA THR A 338 31.01 -6.08 -12.55
C THR A 338 30.00 -6.99 -11.84
N ASP A 339 29.57 -6.63 -10.62
CA ASP A 339 28.71 -7.43 -9.74
C ASP A 339 27.24 -6.95 -9.73
N LEU A 340 26.87 -6.12 -10.69
CA LEU A 340 25.53 -5.51 -10.72
C LEU A 340 24.46 -6.50 -11.19
N ALA A 341 23.41 -6.64 -10.36
CA ALA A 341 22.19 -7.33 -10.79
C ALA A 341 21.53 -6.57 -11.96
N ALA A 342 20.82 -7.30 -12.82
CA ALA A 342 20.25 -6.78 -14.06
C ALA A 342 19.37 -5.52 -13.85
N HIS A 343 18.56 -5.49 -12.79
CA HIS A 343 17.69 -4.35 -12.48
C HIS A 343 18.42 -3.07 -12.06
N LYS A 344 19.72 -3.16 -11.68
CA LYS A 344 20.56 -2.01 -11.32
C LYS A 344 21.34 -1.44 -12.50
N GLN A 345 21.59 -2.25 -13.52
CA GLN A 345 22.45 -1.88 -14.66
C GLN A 345 22.00 -0.59 -15.38
N PRO A 346 20.68 -0.33 -15.60
CA PRO A 346 20.22 0.90 -16.25
C PRO A 346 20.61 2.18 -15.50
N PHE A 347 20.86 2.08 -14.19
CA PHE A 347 21.18 3.21 -13.30
C PHE A 347 22.67 3.31 -12.98
N ALA A 348 23.51 2.49 -13.61
CA ALA A 348 24.95 2.54 -13.40
C ALA A 348 25.55 3.81 -14.02
N VAL A 349 26.21 4.62 -13.19
CA VAL A 349 26.74 5.92 -13.60
C VAL A 349 28.25 5.87 -13.85
N ASP A 350 28.75 6.78 -14.68
CA ASP A 350 30.17 7.00 -14.89
C ASP A 350 30.68 7.99 -13.83
N ALA A 351 31.05 7.44 -12.69
CA ALA A 351 31.56 8.18 -11.53
C ALA A 351 32.57 7.32 -10.77
N PRO A 352 33.46 7.94 -9.96
CA PRO A 352 34.36 7.19 -9.08
C PRO A 352 33.57 6.30 -8.10
N ASP A 353 34.08 5.08 -7.88
CA ASP A 353 33.56 4.18 -6.87
C ASP A 353 33.70 4.82 -5.48
N THR A 354 32.64 4.77 -4.69
CA THR A 354 32.64 5.20 -3.29
C THR A 354 31.72 4.35 -2.45
N ALA A 355 32.19 3.97 -1.26
CA ALA A 355 31.40 3.33 -0.22
C ALA A 355 30.82 4.34 0.79
N SER A 356 31.16 5.63 0.65
CA SER A 356 30.64 6.71 1.51
C SER A 356 29.47 7.43 0.85
N PHE A 357 28.30 7.38 1.48
CA PHE A 357 27.11 8.11 1.00
C PHE A 357 27.34 9.63 0.99
N LEU A 358 28.04 10.16 2.01
CA LEU A 358 28.40 11.58 2.05
C LEU A 358 29.29 11.99 0.86
N GLU A 359 30.28 11.18 0.50
CA GLU A 359 31.12 11.46 -0.67
C GLU A 359 30.33 11.36 -1.98
N ALA A 360 29.36 10.41 -2.08
CA ALA A 360 28.44 10.36 -3.21
C ALA A 360 27.60 11.64 -3.32
N VAL A 361 27.08 12.17 -2.19
CA VAL A 361 26.35 13.45 -2.17
C VAL A 361 27.23 14.61 -2.66
N LYS A 362 28.47 14.72 -2.17
CA LYS A 362 29.39 15.79 -2.58
C LYS A 362 29.75 15.74 -4.06
N THR A 363 29.97 14.51 -4.59
CA THR A 363 30.39 14.28 -5.98
C THR A 363 29.25 14.49 -6.97
N LEU A 364 28.07 13.89 -6.70
CA LEU A 364 26.92 13.88 -7.61
C LEU A 364 26.05 15.13 -7.48
N LYS A 365 26.12 15.82 -6.34
CA LYS A 365 25.35 17.02 -6.01
C LYS A 365 23.85 16.84 -6.30
N PRO A 366 23.20 15.85 -5.65
CA PRO A 366 21.79 15.60 -5.87
C PRO A 366 20.93 16.76 -5.33
N THR A 367 19.74 16.95 -5.91
CA THR A 367 18.73 17.87 -5.38
C THR A 367 17.82 17.17 -4.37
N ALA A 368 17.74 15.84 -4.46
CA ALA A 368 16.95 14.98 -3.58
C ALA A 368 17.74 13.75 -3.13
N ILE A 369 17.60 13.37 -1.85
CA ILE A 369 18.05 12.09 -1.31
C ILE A 369 16.83 11.27 -0.85
N ILE A 370 16.84 9.97 -1.18
CA ILE A 370 15.73 9.06 -0.95
C ILE A 370 16.25 7.81 -0.25
N GLY A 371 15.82 7.57 1.00
CA GLY A 371 16.22 6.41 1.79
C GLY A 371 15.16 5.31 1.74
N VAL A 372 15.57 4.11 1.30
CA VAL A 372 14.70 2.94 1.12
C VAL A 372 15.41 1.62 1.42
N ALA A 373 16.47 1.68 2.26
CA ALA A 373 17.30 0.52 2.55
C ALA A 373 16.97 -0.20 3.88
N GLY A 374 16.07 0.34 4.69
CA GLY A 374 15.76 -0.19 6.01
C GLY A 374 16.91 -0.07 7.03
N GLN A 375 17.88 0.81 6.77
CA GLN A 375 19.03 1.06 7.63
C GLN A 375 18.86 2.40 8.34
N PRO A 376 18.69 2.39 9.68
CA PRO A 376 18.38 3.60 10.42
C PRO A 376 19.57 4.57 10.48
N GLN A 377 19.26 5.87 10.60
CA GLN A 377 20.21 6.96 10.88
C GLN A 377 21.35 7.11 9.84
N THR A 378 21.11 6.70 8.60
CA THR A 378 22.07 6.77 7.50
C THR A 378 22.15 8.17 6.87
N PHE A 379 21.07 8.97 6.99
CA PHE A 379 21.12 10.40 6.69
C PHE A 379 21.66 11.15 7.90
N THR A 380 22.99 11.04 8.08
CA THR A 380 23.68 11.67 9.20
C THR A 380 23.58 13.20 9.14
N LYS A 381 23.92 13.87 10.25
CA LYS A 381 23.93 15.33 10.30
C LYS A 381 24.77 15.93 9.18
N GLU A 382 25.94 15.34 8.91
CA GLU A 382 26.87 15.80 7.86
C GLU A 382 26.25 15.67 6.46
N VAL A 383 25.51 14.59 6.19
CA VAL A 383 24.78 14.40 4.92
C VAL A 383 23.70 15.46 4.76
N LEU A 384 22.91 15.70 5.81
CA LEU A 384 21.82 16.69 5.80
C LEU A 384 22.34 18.13 5.65
N GLU A 385 23.43 18.46 6.35
CA GLU A 385 24.11 19.76 6.23
C GLU A 385 24.72 19.96 4.84
N GLU A 386 25.28 18.90 4.23
CA GLU A 386 25.82 18.97 2.88
C GLU A 386 24.71 19.20 1.85
N MET A 387 23.58 18.48 1.97
CA MET A 387 22.39 18.74 1.15
C MET A 387 21.90 20.20 1.25
N ALA A 388 21.96 20.79 2.45
CA ALA A 388 21.56 22.18 2.69
C ALA A 388 22.57 23.22 2.17
N LYS A 389 23.84 22.82 1.94
CA LYS A 389 24.83 23.67 1.26
C LYS A 389 24.66 23.64 -0.25
N LEU A 390 24.36 22.45 -0.79
CA LEU A 390 24.21 22.26 -2.23
C LEU A 390 22.90 22.81 -2.78
N ASN A 391 21.84 22.86 -1.95
CA ASN A 391 20.49 23.22 -2.35
C ASN A 391 19.88 24.27 -1.43
N GLU A 392 19.17 25.23 -2.01
CA GLU A 392 18.38 26.21 -1.23
C GLU A 392 17.24 25.51 -0.46
N ARG A 393 16.54 24.59 -1.13
CA ARG A 393 15.47 23.77 -0.57
C ARG A 393 15.77 22.29 -0.86
N PRO A 394 16.60 21.61 -0.02
CA PRO A 394 16.91 20.19 -0.23
C PRO A 394 15.70 19.29 -0.02
N ILE A 395 15.50 18.31 -0.91
CA ILE A 395 14.46 17.29 -0.78
C ILE A 395 15.04 16.09 -0.04
N ILE A 396 14.41 15.70 1.07
CA ILE A 396 14.88 14.63 1.96
C ILE A 396 13.73 13.68 2.25
N PHE A 397 13.76 12.50 1.64
CA PHE A 397 12.75 11.46 1.81
C PHE A 397 13.32 10.27 2.56
N ALA A 398 12.97 10.13 3.86
CA ALA A 398 13.35 9.03 4.73
C ALA A 398 12.23 7.99 4.78
N LEU A 399 12.20 7.07 3.82
CA LEU A 399 11.01 6.25 3.53
C LEU A 399 11.02 4.86 4.17
N SER A 400 12.10 4.48 4.87
CA SER A 400 12.15 3.16 5.51
C SER A 400 11.18 3.04 6.69
N ASN A 401 10.54 1.87 6.79
CA ASN A 401 9.56 1.50 7.82
C ASN A 401 10.08 0.35 8.70
N PRO A 402 9.70 0.28 9.97
CA PRO A 402 8.98 1.26 10.80
C PRO A 402 9.86 2.48 11.17
N THR A 403 9.35 3.39 12.01
CA THR A 403 10.08 4.61 12.44
C THR A 403 11.50 4.33 12.97
N SER A 404 11.70 3.19 13.66
CA SER A 404 13.01 2.75 14.14
C SER A 404 14.02 2.40 13.03
N LYS A 405 13.56 2.31 11.78
CA LYS A 405 14.37 2.03 10.57
C LYS A 405 14.55 3.27 9.69
N ALA A 406 13.93 4.40 10.03
CA ALA A 406 14.00 5.64 9.25
C ALA A 406 15.45 6.15 9.17
N GLU A 407 15.85 6.62 8.01
CA GLU A 407 17.20 7.12 7.72
C GLU A 407 17.53 8.39 8.51
N CYS A 408 16.55 9.21 8.82
CA CYS A 408 16.60 10.30 9.80
C CYS A 408 15.20 10.61 10.31
N THR A 409 15.13 11.39 11.40
CA THR A 409 13.85 11.94 11.90
C THR A 409 13.52 13.26 11.21
N ALA A 410 12.25 13.67 11.27
CA ALA A 410 11.81 15.00 10.80
C ALA A 410 12.56 16.13 11.52
N GLU A 411 12.74 16.01 12.84
CA GLU A 411 13.48 16.98 13.65
C GLU A 411 14.94 17.12 13.20
N GLN A 412 15.63 15.99 12.93
CA GLN A 412 17.00 15.98 12.41
C GLN A 412 17.06 16.68 11.04
N ALA A 413 16.14 16.37 10.13
CA ALA A 413 16.09 16.98 8.81
C ALA A 413 15.88 18.49 8.88
N TYR A 414 14.87 18.98 9.63
CA TYR A 414 14.61 20.41 9.75
C TYR A 414 15.71 21.16 10.51
N THR A 415 16.27 20.56 11.56
CA THR A 415 17.35 21.20 12.34
C THR A 415 18.63 21.35 11.53
N ALA A 416 19.11 20.28 10.90
CA ALA A 416 20.36 20.28 10.12
C ALA A 416 20.26 21.20 8.89
N THR A 417 19.08 21.29 8.27
CA THR A 417 18.86 22.16 7.10
C THR A 417 18.36 23.56 7.45
N LYS A 418 18.33 23.91 8.73
CA LYS A 418 17.86 25.21 9.22
C LYS A 418 16.42 25.55 8.78
N GLY A 419 15.53 24.54 8.77
CA GLY A 419 14.13 24.64 8.37
C GLY A 419 13.90 24.69 6.86
N LYS A 420 14.91 24.36 6.04
CA LYS A 420 14.82 24.44 4.57
C LYS A 420 14.40 23.14 3.92
N ALA A 421 14.50 22.00 4.61
CA ALA A 421 14.15 20.70 4.06
C ALA A 421 12.71 20.64 3.55
N LEU A 422 12.54 19.99 2.40
CA LEU A 422 11.28 19.44 1.92
C LEU A 422 11.28 17.97 2.30
N PHE A 423 10.58 17.65 3.38
CA PHE A 423 10.71 16.35 4.05
C PHE A 423 9.46 15.50 3.90
N ALA A 424 9.67 14.22 3.59
CA ALA A 424 8.67 13.17 3.71
C ALA A 424 9.27 11.91 4.35
N SER A 425 8.42 11.10 4.96
CA SER A 425 8.82 9.87 5.65
C SER A 425 7.92 8.70 5.29
N GLY A 426 8.44 7.49 5.41
CA GLY A 426 7.66 6.25 5.28
C GLY A 426 6.86 5.91 6.54
N SER A 427 7.22 6.50 7.68
CA SER A 427 6.57 6.33 8.98
C SER A 427 6.06 7.66 9.50
N PRO A 428 5.01 7.69 10.35
CA PRO A 428 4.51 8.93 10.91
C PRO A 428 5.52 9.58 11.88
N PHE A 429 5.63 10.90 11.81
CA PHE A 429 6.35 11.74 12.76
C PHE A 429 5.43 12.84 13.27
N ASP A 430 5.62 13.22 14.53
CA ASP A 430 4.92 14.33 15.13
C ASP A 430 5.32 15.68 14.49
N PRO A 431 4.47 16.71 14.57
CA PRO A 431 4.83 18.07 14.18
C PRO A 431 6.11 18.56 14.87
N VAL A 432 6.95 19.27 14.13
CA VAL A 432 8.25 19.78 14.60
C VAL A 432 8.22 21.29 14.69
N GLU A 433 8.52 21.81 15.88
CA GLU A 433 8.70 23.24 16.10
C GLU A 433 10.16 23.65 15.81
N TYR A 434 10.38 24.53 14.85
CA TYR A 434 11.69 25.06 14.54
C TYR A 434 11.65 26.57 14.29
N LYS A 435 12.32 27.35 15.16
CA LYS A 435 12.41 28.81 15.07
C LYS A 435 11.05 29.51 14.89
N GLY A 436 10.06 29.09 15.67
CA GLY A 436 8.73 29.71 15.68
C GLY A 436 7.84 29.31 14.49
N LYS A 437 8.27 28.33 13.70
CA LYS A 437 7.46 27.71 12.65
C LYS A 437 7.17 26.26 13.00
N THR A 438 5.91 25.85 12.90
CA THR A 438 5.49 24.47 13.02
C THR A 438 5.56 23.79 11.65
N PHE A 439 6.30 22.70 11.55
CA PHE A 439 6.32 21.82 10.40
C PHE A 439 5.47 20.59 10.67
N VAL A 440 4.60 20.22 9.73
CA VAL A 440 3.72 19.04 9.85
C VAL A 440 4.13 18.02 8.77
N PRO A 441 5.14 17.17 9.06
CA PRO A 441 5.57 16.15 8.12
C PRO A 441 4.45 15.12 7.94
N ARG A 442 4.07 14.84 6.70
CA ARG A 442 3.11 13.78 6.39
C ARG A 442 3.82 12.58 5.82
N GLN A 443 3.26 11.42 6.11
CA GLN A 443 3.78 10.14 5.66
C GLN A 443 3.52 9.94 4.17
N GLY A 444 4.57 9.61 3.41
CA GLY A 444 4.45 9.10 2.04
C GLY A 444 4.04 7.63 2.07
N ASN A 445 2.78 7.37 2.40
CA ASN A 445 2.24 6.02 2.48
C ASN A 445 1.50 5.66 1.19
N ASN A 446 1.75 4.46 0.66
CA ASN A 446 1.12 3.99 -0.57
C ASN A 446 -0.40 3.85 -0.47
N SER A 447 -0.98 3.90 0.74
CA SER A 447 -2.44 3.96 0.95
C SER A 447 -3.13 5.16 0.28
N TYR A 448 -2.40 6.23 -0.02
CA TYR A 448 -2.94 7.33 -0.84
C TYR A 448 -3.22 6.92 -2.28
N VAL A 449 -2.53 5.90 -2.79
CA VAL A 449 -2.45 5.65 -4.23
C VAL A 449 -3.02 4.29 -4.60
N PHE A 450 -2.59 3.17 -3.96
CA PHE A 450 -2.98 1.83 -4.41
C PHE A 450 -4.50 1.60 -4.42
N PRO A 451 -5.30 2.09 -3.42
CA PRO A 451 -6.74 1.86 -3.49
C PRO A 451 -7.39 2.60 -4.66
N ALA A 452 -6.93 3.81 -4.93
CA ALA A 452 -7.43 4.64 -6.01
C ALA A 452 -6.99 4.15 -7.40
N LEU A 453 -5.74 3.64 -7.53
CA LEU A 453 -5.26 2.95 -8.74
C LEU A 453 -6.17 1.76 -9.06
N GLY A 454 -6.43 0.92 -8.06
CA GLY A 454 -7.32 -0.22 -8.22
C GLY A 454 -8.76 0.20 -8.52
N LEU A 455 -9.28 1.26 -7.89
CA LEU A 455 -10.60 1.82 -8.21
C LEU A 455 -10.71 2.19 -9.69
N GLY A 456 -9.76 2.96 -10.21
CA GLY A 456 -9.77 3.38 -11.62
C GLY A 456 -9.63 2.22 -12.60
N ALA A 457 -8.75 1.26 -12.29
CA ALA A 457 -8.52 0.07 -13.10
C ALA A 457 -9.74 -0.88 -13.14
N VAL A 458 -10.38 -1.11 -11.98
CA VAL A 458 -11.61 -1.92 -11.86
C VAL A 458 -12.78 -1.22 -12.53
N PHE A 459 -12.98 0.09 -12.27
CA PHE A 459 -14.05 0.88 -12.86
C PHE A 459 -14.02 0.86 -14.39
N SER A 460 -12.84 1.06 -14.99
CA SER A 460 -12.65 1.02 -16.44
C SER A 460 -12.56 -0.40 -17.02
N ARG A 461 -12.56 -1.44 -16.17
CA ARG A 461 -12.26 -2.82 -16.57
C ARG A 461 -10.98 -2.88 -17.41
N SER A 462 -9.92 -2.24 -16.94
CA SER A 462 -8.68 -2.15 -17.70
C SER A 462 -8.10 -3.54 -18.01
N LYS A 463 -7.52 -3.70 -19.20
CA LYS A 463 -6.88 -4.97 -19.61
C LYS A 463 -5.62 -5.26 -18.80
N TRP A 464 -4.82 -4.22 -18.53
CA TRP A 464 -3.59 -4.24 -17.70
C TRP A 464 -3.29 -2.83 -17.19
N MET A 465 -2.26 -2.68 -16.36
CA MET A 465 -1.87 -1.40 -15.75
C MET A 465 -0.45 -1.01 -16.18
N PRO A 466 -0.28 -0.17 -17.23
CA PRO A 466 1.02 0.38 -17.61
C PRO A 466 1.51 1.45 -16.63
N ASP A 467 2.83 1.70 -16.62
CA ASP A 467 3.46 2.67 -15.70
C ASP A 467 2.90 4.10 -15.83
N GLY A 468 2.36 4.47 -16.99
CA GLY A 468 1.65 5.73 -17.20
C GLY A 468 0.45 5.93 -16.27
N MET A 469 -0.25 4.88 -15.84
CA MET A 469 -1.33 5.00 -14.84
C MET A 469 -0.80 5.41 -13.47
N PHE A 470 0.36 4.89 -13.07
CA PHE A 470 1.03 5.23 -11.81
C PHE A 470 1.57 6.66 -11.83
N LEU A 471 2.08 7.11 -12.98
CA LEU A 471 2.53 8.49 -13.17
C LEU A 471 1.35 9.49 -13.12
N VAL A 472 0.24 9.18 -13.78
CA VAL A 472 -0.98 10.01 -13.72
C VAL A 472 -1.51 10.09 -12.29
N ALA A 473 -1.57 8.97 -11.57
CA ALA A 473 -1.96 8.96 -10.16
C ALA A 473 -1.06 9.85 -9.30
N ALA A 474 0.27 9.78 -9.51
CA ALA A 474 1.23 10.61 -8.80
C ALA A 474 1.03 12.11 -9.07
N LYS A 475 0.83 12.51 -10.32
CA LYS A 475 0.56 13.90 -10.70
C LYS A 475 -0.72 14.42 -10.06
N VAL A 476 -1.81 13.67 -10.16
CA VAL A 476 -3.09 14.07 -9.58
C VAL A 476 -2.98 14.22 -8.07
N LEU A 477 -2.39 13.25 -7.36
CA LEU A 477 -2.22 13.34 -5.90
C LEU A 477 -1.46 14.61 -5.50
N ALA A 478 -0.39 14.98 -6.22
CA ALA A 478 0.39 16.19 -5.96
C ALA A 478 -0.43 17.48 -6.13
N THR A 479 -1.36 17.53 -7.09
CA THR A 479 -2.22 18.70 -7.30
C THR A 479 -3.24 18.89 -6.18
N LEU A 480 -3.55 17.82 -5.43
CA LEU A 480 -4.52 17.84 -4.32
C LEU A 480 -3.92 18.33 -2.99
N VAL A 481 -2.61 18.53 -2.92
CA VAL A 481 -1.98 19.15 -1.76
C VAL A 481 -2.26 20.65 -1.78
N SER A 482 -2.92 21.16 -0.75
CA SER A 482 -3.26 22.58 -0.65
C SER A 482 -2.02 23.45 -0.42
N ASP A 483 -2.09 24.73 -0.81
CA ASP A 483 -1.01 25.68 -0.53
C ASP A 483 -0.79 25.87 0.98
N ALA A 484 -1.84 25.76 1.79
CA ALA A 484 -1.74 25.77 3.25
C ALA A 484 -0.96 24.56 3.78
N ASP A 485 -1.19 23.37 3.22
CA ASP A 485 -0.43 22.16 3.55
C ASP A 485 1.05 22.31 3.16
N LEU A 486 1.32 22.79 1.95
CA LEU A 486 2.69 23.04 1.49
C LEU A 486 3.41 24.09 2.36
N ALA A 487 2.71 25.14 2.78
CA ALA A 487 3.27 26.18 3.63
C ALA A 487 3.74 25.66 5.01
N GLN A 488 3.06 24.65 5.56
CA GLN A 488 3.47 23.97 6.79
C GLN A 488 4.43 22.79 6.56
N GLY A 489 4.89 22.57 5.32
CA GLY A 489 5.86 21.51 4.99
C GLY A 489 5.25 20.14 4.71
N SER A 490 3.91 20.04 4.61
CA SER A 490 3.23 18.78 4.23
C SER A 490 3.25 18.60 2.72
N LEU A 491 3.79 17.47 2.24
CA LEU A 491 3.90 17.16 0.80
C LEU A 491 2.78 16.22 0.31
N TYR A 492 1.84 15.86 1.18
CA TYR A 492 0.67 15.02 0.90
C TYR A 492 -0.59 15.66 1.49
N PRO A 493 -1.80 15.37 0.98
CA PRO A 493 -3.06 15.86 1.54
C PRO A 493 -3.35 15.24 2.91
N ALA A 494 -4.34 15.75 3.63
CA ALA A 494 -4.77 15.15 4.89
C ALA A 494 -5.45 13.79 4.65
N LEU A 495 -5.24 12.82 5.55
CA LEU A 495 -5.89 11.50 5.45
C LEU A 495 -7.42 11.57 5.61
N SER A 496 -7.95 12.61 6.23
CA SER A 496 -9.41 12.87 6.30
C SER A 496 -10.04 13.00 4.91
N ASP A 497 -9.26 13.41 3.90
CA ASP A 497 -9.75 13.68 2.56
C ASP A 497 -9.52 12.51 1.59
N ILE A 498 -9.15 11.34 2.13
CA ILE A 498 -8.70 10.19 1.31
C ILE A 498 -9.75 9.71 0.30
N ARG A 499 -11.04 9.77 0.62
CA ARG A 499 -12.09 9.33 -0.32
C ARG A 499 -12.26 10.31 -1.49
N PRO A 500 -12.41 11.62 -1.30
CA PRO A 500 -12.35 12.59 -2.41
C PRO A 500 -11.06 12.50 -3.23
N VAL A 501 -9.91 12.28 -2.58
CA VAL A 501 -8.62 12.03 -3.25
C VAL A 501 -8.70 10.79 -4.14
N SER A 502 -9.27 9.70 -3.62
CA SER A 502 -9.41 8.45 -4.37
C SER A 502 -10.34 8.58 -5.57
N VAL A 503 -11.42 9.37 -5.49
CA VAL A 503 -12.28 9.67 -6.65
C VAL A 503 -11.49 10.32 -7.77
N LYS A 504 -10.72 11.36 -7.46
CA LYS A 504 -9.95 12.11 -8.47
C LYS A 504 -8.85 11.27 -9.10
N ILE A 505 -8.09 10.52 -8.29
CA ILE A 505 -7.07 9.61 -8.81
C ILE A 505 -7.72 8.49 -9.62
N GLY A 506 -8.78 7.85 -9.12
CA GLY A 506 -9.49 6.79 -9.81
C GLY A 506 -10.08 7.24 -11.15
N ALA A 507 -10.64 8.44 -11.21
CA ALA A 507 -11.13 9.04 -12.45
C ALA A 507 -9.99 9.28 -13.45
N ALA A 508 -8.84 9.80 -12.99
CA ALA A 508 -7.70 10.04 -13.87
C ALA A 508 -7.08 8.74 -14.41
N VAL A 509 -6.98 7.70 -13.56
CA VAL A 509 -6.52 6.36 -13.98
C VAL A 509 -7.50 5.73 -14.97
N ALA A 510 -8.79 5.85 -14.74
CA ALA A 510 -9.81 5.40 -15.69
C ALA A 510 -9.76 6.19 -17.00
N ALA A 511 -9.58 7.51 -16.94
CA ALA A 511 -9.39 8.37 -18.13
C ALA A 511 -8.22 7.86 -18.98
N TYR A 512 -7.08 7.61 -18.33
CA TYR A 512 -5.91 7.03 -19.01
C TYR A 512 -6.25 5.70 -19.70
N ALA A 513 -7.00 4.81 -19.02
CA ALA A 513 -7.42 3.55 -19.62
C ALA A 513 -8.26 3.73 -20.87
N TYR A 514 -9.21 4.66 -20.86
CA TYR A 514 -10.03 4.99 -22.04
C TYR A 514 -9.21 5.59 -23.20
N GLU A 515 -8.33 6.53 -22.88
CA GLU A 515 -7.52 7.25 -23.87
C GLU A 515 -6.49 6.36 -24.57
N HIS A 516 -6.02 5.31 -23.88
CA HIS A 516 -5.03 4.36 -24.42
C HIS A 516 -5.65 3.03 -24.91
N GLY A 517 -6.99 2.93 -25.00
CA GLY A 517 -7.67 1.72 -25.50
C GLY A 517 -7.53 0.50 -24.58
N LEU A 518 -7.27 0.72 -23.30
CA LEU A 518 -7.16 -0.33 -22.27
C LEU A 518 -8.51 -0.67 -21.65
N ALA A 519 -9.43 0.28 -21.59
CA ALA A 519 -10.75 0.08 -21.02
C ALA A 519 -11.60 -0.90 -21.86
N GLN A 520 -12.45 -1.68 -21.17
CA GLN A 520 -13.32 -2.68 -21.79
C GLN A 520 -14.82 -2.34 -21.63
N ASN A 521 -15.14 -1.17 -21.09
CA ASN A 521 -16.50 -0.64 -20.98
C ASN A 521 -16.57 0.77 -21.61
N GLU A 522 -17.77 1.31 -21.74
CA GLU A 522 -18.00 2.64 -22.32
C GLU A 522 -17.57 3.73 -21.33
N ARG A 523 -16.95 4.80 -21.87
CA ARG A 523 -16.55 5.98 -21.09
C ARG A 523 -17.79 6.81 -20.72
N PRO A 524 -18.05 7.05 -19.42
CA PRO A 524 -19.10 7.96 -18.97
C PRO A 524 -18.85 9.41 -19.38
N ALA A 525 -19.93 10.19 -19.52
CA ALA A 525 -19.82 11.61 -19.85
C ALA A 525 -19.15 12.43 -18.73
N ASP A 526 -19.47 12.12 -17.47
CA ASP A 526 -18.85 12.69 -16.27
C ASP A 526 -18.15 11.57 -15.50
N LEU A 527 -16.85 11.49 -15.67
CA LEU A 527 -16.07 10.38 -15.16
C LEU A 527 -15.85 10.46 -13.65
N GLU A 528 -15.62 11.65 -13.08
CA GLU A 528 -15.47 11.80 -11.62
C GLU A 528 -16.76 11.43 -10.89
N LYS A 529 -17.89 11.93 -11.39
CA LYS A 529 -19.21 11.60 -10.82
C LYS A 529 -19.49 10.10 -10.91
N ALA A 530 -19.22 9.47 -12.04
CA ALA A 530 -19.47 8.04 -12.23
C ALA A 530 -18.57 7.18 -11.32
N VAL A 531 -17.30 7.57 -11.12
CA VAL A 531 -16.39 6.90 -10.18
C VAL A 531 -16.86 7.08 -8.74
N ASP A 532 -17.33 8.28 -8.33
CA ASP A 532 -17.87 8.52 -6.99
C ASP A 532 -19.14 7.70 -6.73
N GLU A 533 -20.03 7.59 -7.72
CA GLU A 533 -21.26 6.78 -7.63
C GLU A 533 -20.97 5.26 -7.60
N PHE A 534 -19.85 4.82 -8.20
CA PHE A 534 -19.41 3.42 -8.16
C PHE A 534 -18.91 2.99 -6.78
N MET A 535 -18.41 3.93 -5.97
CA MET A 535 -17.82 3.64 -4.68
C MET A 535 -18.87 3.12 -3.67
N TYR A 536 -18.59 1.98 -3.03
CA TYR A 536 -19.34 1.48 -1.89
C TYR A 536 -19.36 2.51 -0.74
N ARG A 537 -20.53 2.64 -0.11
CA ARG A 537 -20.75 3.50 1.06
C ARG A 537 -21.38 2.65 2.16
N PRO A 538 -20.69 2.41 3.28
CA PRO A 538 -21.22 1.65 4.41
C PRO A 538 -22.38 2.36 5.09
#